data_c461068e58aa8e0256dcd14384275a7a
#
_entry.id   c461068e58aa8e0256dcd14384275a7a
#
_cell.length_a   1.000
_cell.length_b   1.000
_cell.length_c   1.000
_cell.angle_alpha   90.00
_cell.angle_beta   90.00
_cell.angle_gamma   90.00
#
_symmetry.space_group_name_H-M   'P 1'
#
loop_
_entity.id
_entity.type
_entity.pdbx_description
1 polymer ?
#
loop_
_entity_poly.entity_id
_entity_poly.type
_entity_poly.pdbx_seq_one_letter_code
_entity_poly.pdbx_strand_id
1 'polypeptide(L)'
;MAARIEFRPYECLAKMLAEDREYVERVLTGEPEAFEQLVRKYNRLGGAIAYGVLSDFHLAEDVVQDAFIRAFEALGSLKDPGRFRVWFAGIVKRRAIDVLRQRKTPRMRAVSLESGAGEGRGLGESVASDSRRPGQFPDESQLDAAVHAERRRQVLACIAGLDEDDRIIVSLKHMEGLSYKEIAELMETSVSAVESRLFRVRKVLRKKLAAV
;
A
#
# COMPACT_ATOMS: atom_id res chain seq x y z
N MET A 1 -27.41 -13.50 -27.13
CA MET A 1 -25.99 -13.76 -27.33
C MET A 1 -25.20 -12.92 -26.29
N ALA A 2 -24.80 -13.51 -25.18
CA ALA A 2 -24.02 -12.83 -24.18
C ALA A 2 -22.54 -12.96 -24.55
N ALA A 3 -21.89 -11.86 -24.89
CA ALA A 3 -20.44 -11.83 -25.13
C ALA A 3 -19.73 -12.14 -23.81
N ARG A 4 -19.11 -13.31 -23.74
CA ARG A 4 -18.23 -13.72 -22.65
C ARG A 4 -16.99 -12.84 -22.75
N ILE A 5 -16.88 -11.85 -21.86
CA ILE A 5 -15.64 -11.08 -21.70
C ILE A 5 -14.62 -12.05 -21.09
N GLU A 6 -13.78 -12.65 -21.94
CA GLU A 6 -12.62 -13.41 -21.49
C GLU A 6 -11.63 -12.44 -20.86
N PHE A 7 -11.57 -12.43 -19.54
CA PHE A 7 -10.54 -11.71 -18.79
C PHE A 7 -9.18 -12.37 -19.08
N ARG A 8 -8.37 -11.75 -19.95
CA ARG A 8 -7.02 -12.20 -20.30
C ARG A 8 -5.99 -11.39 -19.48
N PRO A 9 -5.57 -11.89 -18.31
CA PRO A 9 -4.68 -11.15 -17.41
C PRO A 9 -3.34 -10.77 -18.04
N TYR A 10 -2.86 -11.53 -19.01
CA TYR A 10 -1.60 -11.29 -19.71
C TYR A 10 -1.65 -10.09 -20.66
N GLU A 11 -2.76 -9.87 -21.35
CA GLU A 11 -2.95 -8.75 -22.25
C GLU A 11 -3.03 -7.42 -21.46
N CYS A 12 -3.68 -7.46 -20.30
CA CYS A 12 -3.75 -6.30 -19.41
C CYS A 12 -2.37 -5.91 -18.86
N LEU A 13 -1.56 -6.89 -18.45
CA LEU A 13 -0.21 -6.66 -17.97
C LEU A 13 0.71 -6.11 -19.08
N ALA A 14 0.67 -6.70 -20.27
CA ALA A 14 1.48 -6.24 -21.40
C ALA A 14 1.13 -4.79 -21.80
N LYS A 15 -0.17 -4.45 -21.82
CA LYS A 15 -0.62 -3.09 -22.07
C LYS A 15 -0.13 -2.12 -20.98
N MET A 16 -0.24 -2.51 -19.72
CA MET A 16 0.20 -1.70 -18.59
C MET A 16 1.71 -1.42 -18.64
N LEU A 17 2.53 -2.41 -19.01
CA LEU A 17 3.98 -2.25 -19.15
C LEU A 17 4.35 -1.39 -20.37
N ALA A 18 3.59 -1.46 -21.46
CA ALA A 18 3.77 -0.62 -22.64
C ALA A 18 3.45 0.85 -22.33
N GLU A 19 2.38 1.11 -21.57
CA GLU A 19 2.01 2.44 -21.11
C GLU A 19 3.09 3.04 -20.19
N ASP A 20 3.64 2.25 -19.25
CA ASP A 20 4.72 2.70 -18.37
C ASP A 20 5.96 3.13 -19.17
N ARG A 21 6.33 2.32 -20.17
CA ARG A 21 7.44 2.63 -21.07
C ARG A 21 7.22 3.95 -21.79
N GLU A 22 6.02 4.15 -22.35
CA GLU A 22 5.67 5.38 -23.04
C GLU A 22 5.81 6.62 -22.12
N TYR A 23 5.22 6.55 -20.91
CA TYR A 23 5.29 7.68 -19.97
C TYR A 23 6.72 7.98 -19.52
N VAL A 24 7.52 6.95 -19.22
CA VAL A 24 8.91 7.12 -18.82
C VAL A 24 9.74 7.74 -19.95
N GLU A 25 9.59 7.25 -21.18
CA GLU A 25 10.31 7.79 -22.36
C GLU A 25 9.93 9.25 -22.63
N ARG A 26 8.66 9.63 -22.51
CA ARG A 26 8.20 11.01 -22.65
C ARG A 26 8.83 11.93 -21.61
N VAL A 27 8.90 11.52 -20.36
CA VAL A 27 9.57 12.30 -19.31
C VAL A 27 11.06 12.49 -19.64
N LEU A 28 11.73 11.43 -20.07
CA LEU A 28 13.17 11.49 -20.42
C LEU A 28 13.46 12.32 -21.67
N THR A 29 12.47 12.49 -22.56
CA THR A 29 12.59 13.34 -23.77
C THR A 29 12.17 14.79 -23.54
N GLY A 30 11.83 15.17 -22.30
CA GLY A 30 11.58 16.57 -21.93
C GLY A 30 10.11 16.94 -21.72
N GLU A 31 9.23 15.95 -21.50
CA GLU A 31 7.83 16.15 -21.14
C GLU A 31 7.58 15.75 -19.67
N PRO A 32 8.02 16.56 -18.68
CA PRO A 32 7.92 16.19 -17.25
C PRO A 32 6.48 15.95 -16.79
N GLU A 33 5.48 16.54 -17.44
CA GLU A 33 4.06 16.38 -17.11
C GLU A 33 3.58 14.93 -17.32
N ALA A 34 4.25 14.15 -18.19
CA ALA A 34 3.93 12.73 -18.38
C ALA A 34 4.16 11.91 -17.09
N PHE A 35 5.01 12.39 -16.18
CA PHE A 35 5.23 11.73 -14.88
C PHE A 35 3.97 11.69 -14.00
N GLU A 36 3.06 12.65 -14.15
CA GLU A 36 1.80 12.68 -13.42
C GLU A 36 0.98 11.39 -13.64
N GLN A 37 1.03 10.81 -14.83
CA GLN A 37 0.33 9.57 -15.13
C GLN A 37 0.90 8.38 -14.31
N LEU A 38 2.21 8.34 -14.15
CA LEU A 38 2.88 7.35 -13.29
C LEU A 38 2.52 7.57 -11.82
N VAL A 39 2.47 8.83 -11.36
CA VAL A 39 2.03 9.16 -9.99
C VAL A 39 0.61 8.66 -9.75
N ARG A 40 -0.34 9.00 -10.61
CA ARG A 40 -1.74 8.56 -10.50
C ARG A 40 -1.88 7.04 -10.49
N LYS A 41 -1.14 6.37 -11.37
CA LYS A 41 -1.16 4.91 -11.53
C LYS A 41 -0.60 4.17 -10.32
N TYR A 42 0.48 4.68 -9.73
CA TYR A 42 1.26 3.97 -8.70
C TYR A 42 1.12 4.51 -7.28
N ASN A 43 0.32 5.57 -7.06
CA ASN A 43 0.09 6.12 -5.72
C ASN A 43 -0.44 5.07 -4.74
N ARG A 44 -1.43 4.27 -5.16
CA ARG A 44 -1.99 3.19 -4.33
C ARG A 44 -0.98 2.09 -4.02
N LEU A 45 -0.20 1.67 -5.02
CA LEU A 45 0.87 0.69 -4.83
C LEU A 45 1.88 1.20 -3.79
N GLY A 46 2.34 2.44 -3.94
CA GLY A 46 3.24 3.09 -2.98
C GLY A 46 2.65 3.11 -1.57
N GLY A 47 1.39 3.55 -1.45
CA GLY A 47 0.66 3.58 -0.18
C GLY A 47 0.56 2.21 0.49
N ALA A 48 0.23 1.16 -0.27
CA ALA A 48 0.12 -0.21 0.24
C ALA A 48 1.47 -0.73 0.77
N ILE A 49 2.58 -0.46 0.07
CA ILE A 49 3.92 -0.85 0.50
C ILE A 49 4.35 -0.06 1.74
N ALA A 50 4.26 1.26 1.70
CA ALA A 50 4.67 2.12 2.80
C ALA A 50 3.88 1.83 4.08
N TYR A 51 2.55 1.67 3.96
CA TYR A 51 1.69 1.28 5.07
C TYR A 51 2.04 -0.12 5.62
N GLY A 52 2.35 -1.08 4.74
CA GLY A 52 2.80 -2.42 5.13
C GLY A 52 4.05 -2.39 6.03
N VAL A 53 4.98 -1.46 5.78
CA VAL A 53 6.19 -1.25 6.59
C VAL A 53 5.88 -0.48 7.87
N LEU A 54 5.20 0.67 7.76
CA LEU A 54 5.09 1.68 8.80
C LEU A 54 3.90 1.47 9.74
N SER A 55 2.84 0.84 9.27
CA SER A 55 1.54 0.70 9.94
C SER A 55 0.95 2.05 10.41
N ASP A 56 1.30 3.15 9.72
CA ASP A 56 0.90 4.52 9.99
C ASP A 56 0.55 5.18 8.66
N PHE A 57 -0.69 5.64 8.53
CA PHE A 57 -1.21 6.14 7.26
C PHE A 57 -0.56 7.46 6.84
N HIS A 58 -0.43 8.40 7.77
CA HIS A 58 0.14 9.72 7.47
C HIS A 58 1.61 9.62 7.05
N LEU A 59 2.37 8.81 7.78
CA LEU A 59 3.76 8.55 7.39
C LEU A 59 3.88 7.80 6.07
N ALA A 60 2.94 6.92 5.76
CA ALA A 60 2.93 6.22 4.49
C ALA A 60 2.71 7.21 3.34
N GLU A 61 1.80 8.19 3.50
CA GLU A 61 1.59 9.25 2.52
C GLU A 61 2.86 10.10 2.30
N ASP A 62 3.50 10.55 3.37
CA ASP A 62 4.74 11.33 3.30
C ASP A 62 5.86 10.54 2.58
N VAL A 63 5.99 9.26 2.91
CA VAL A 63 6.99 8.38 2.29
C VAL A 63 6.72 8.20 0.80
N VAL A 64 5.45 8.08 0.40
CA VAL A 64 5.09 7.92 -1.02
C VAL A 64 5.39 9.19 -1.80
N GLN A 65 5.10 10.37 -1.25
CA GLN A 65 5.43 11.66 -1.87
C GLN A 65 6.95 11.80 -2.07
N ASP A 66 7.75 11.55 -1.01
CA ASP A 66 9.21 11.58 -1.08
C ASP A 66 9.75 10.54 -2.08
N ALA A 67 9.14 9.36 -2.15
CA ALA A 67 9.52 8.33 -3.11
C ALA A 67 9.25 8.73 -4.57
N PHE A 68 8.18 9.46 -4.85
CA PHE A 68 7.93 9.98 -6.20
C PHE A 68 8.93 11.06 -6.59
N ILE A 69 9.29 11.97 -5.68
CA ILE A 69 10.33 12.97 -5.93
C ILE A 69 11.65 12.27 -6.29
N ARG A 70 12.08 11.29 -5.48
CA ARG A 70 13.30 10.51 -5.74
C ARG A 70 13.22 9.71 -7.04
N ALA A 71 12.05 9.15 -7.36
CA ALA A 71 11.84 8.42 -8.59
C ALA A 71 11.97 9.35 -9.81
N PHE A 72 11.43 10.56 -9.73
CA PHE A 72 11.57 11.56 -10.79
C PHE A 72 13.03 11.95 -11.01
N GLU A 73 13.75 12.29 -9.94
CA GLU A 73 15.17 12.66 -9.98
C GLU A 73 16.06 11.53 -10.50
N ALA A 74 15.75 10.28 -10.15
CA ALA A 74 16.54 9.11 -10.52
C ALA A 74 16.04 8.39 -11.78
N LEU A 75 15.03 8.93 -12.49
CA LEU A 75 14.36 8.23 -13.59
C LEU A 75 15.30 7.81 -14.71
N GLY A 76 16.33 8.65 -15.01
CA GLY A 76 17.37 8.33 -15.98
C GLY A 76 18.23 7.12 -15.62
N SER A 77 18.20 6.65 -14.37
CA SER A 77 18.91 5.43 -13.95
C SER A 77 18.12 4.14 -14.21
N LEU A 78 16.86 4.25 -14.60
CA LEU A 78 15.99 3.10 -14.89
C LEU A 78 16.38 2.47 -16.23
N LYS A 79 17.03 1.30 -16.18
CA LYS A 79 17.55 0.61 -17.38
C LYS A 79 16.44 0.13 -18.33
N ASP A 80 15.31 -0.30 -17.82
CA ASP A 80 14.16 -0.75 -18.61
C ASP A 80 12.90 0.01 -18.17
N PRO A 81 12.43 0.96 -19.00
CA PRO A 81 11.22 1.73 -18.70
C PRO A 81 9.98 0.90 -18.40
N GLY A 82 9.84 -0.29 -19.00
CA GLY A 82 8.73 -1.21 -18.71
C GLY A 82 8.78 -1.82 -17.30
N ARG A 83 9.87 -1.65 -16.56
CA ARG A 83 10.03 -2.13 -15.18
C ARG A 83 9.81 -1.04 -14.13
N PHE A 84 9.24 0.11 -14.51
CA PHE A 84 9.00 1.23 -13.59
C PHE A 84 8.29 0.79 -12.32
N ARG A 85 7.25 -0.04 -12.41
CA ARG A 85 6.46 -0.54 -11.28
C ARG A 85 7.33 -1.17 -10.19
N VAL A 86 8.18 -2.13 -10.56
CA VAL A 86 9.02 -2.87 -9.60
C VAL A 86 10.13 -1.97 -9.06
N TRP A 87 10.73 -1.16 -9.92
CA TRP A 87 11.76 -0.21 -9.55
C TRP A 87 11.25 0.85 -8.56
N PHE A 88 10.09 1.46 -8.84
CA PHE A 88 9.44 2.44 -7.95
C PHE A 88 9.07 1.80 -6.60
N ALA A 89 8.49 0.61 -6.62
CA ALA A 89 8.16 -0.11 -5.40
C ALA A 89 9.39 -0.40 -4.52
N GLY A 90 10.55 -0.67 -5.14
CA GLY A 90 11.83 -0.79 -4.43
C GLY A 90 12.28 0.52 -3.78
N ILE A 91 12.03 1.69 -4.42
CA ILE A 91 12.30 3.01 -3.84
C ILE A 91 11.43 3.23 -2.61
N VAL A 92 10.10 3.01 -2.72
CA VAL A 92 9.16 3.16 -1.61
C VAL A 92 9.52 2.27 -0.43
N LYS A 93 9.79 0.97 -0.68
CA LYS A 93 10.17 0.02 0.36
C LYS A 93 11.41 0.48 1.12
N ARG A 94 12.48 0.84 0.41
CA ARG A 94 13.73 1.33 1.04
C ARG A 94 13.46 2.56 1.88
N ARG A 95 12.73 3.53 1.34
CA ARG A 95 12.42 4.77 2.06
C ARG A 95 11.58 4.52 3.32
N ALA A 96 10.57 3.65 3.26
CA ALA A 96 9.76 3.28 4.41
C ALA A 96 10.61 2.61 5.52
N ILE A 97 11.52 1.71 5.13
CA ILE A 97 12.44 1.06 6.09
C ILE A 97 13.37 2.09 6.73
N ASP A 98 13.89 3.07 5.98
CA ASP A 98 14.75 4.12 6.51
C ASP A 98 14.00 4.97 7.56
N VAL A 99 12.76 5.35 7.28
CA VAL A 99 11.90 6.08 8.24
C VAL A 99 11.63 5.24 9.48
N LEU A 100 11.33 3.94 9.31
CA LEU A 100 11.12 3.03 10.43
C LEU A 100 12.37 2.89 11.31
N ARG A 101 13.57 2.80 10.71
CA ARG A 101 14.86 2.73 11.43
C ARG A 101 15.12 4.02 12.19
N GLN A 102 14.90 5.18 11.57
CA GLN A 102 15.07 6.48 12.24
C GLN A 102 14.19 6.60 13.48
N ARG A 103 12.93 6.14 13.42
CA ARG A 103 12.02 6.14 14.58
C ARG A 103 12.45 5.19 15.72
N LYS A 104 13.11 4.09 15.39
CA LYS A 104 13.60 3.14 16.39
C LYS A 104 14.86 3.66 17.12
N THR A 105 15.52 4.70 16.59
CA THR A 105 16.74 5.27 17.19
C THR A 105 16.38 6.19 18.36
N PRO A 106 17.00 6.07 19.55
CA PRO A 106 16.61 6.79 20.78
C PRO A 106 16.59 8.32 20.65
N ARG A 107 17.37 8.89 19.72
CA ARG A 107 17.50 10.33 19.50
C ARG A 107 16.19 11.00 19.02
N MET A 108 15.30 10.26 18.34
CA MET A 108 14.01 10.81 17.89
C MET A 108 12.86 10.60 18.90
N ARG A 109 13.00 9.66 19.85
CA ARG A 109 12.06 9.56 20.98
C ARG A 109 12.04 10.81 21.84
N ALA A 110 13.17 11.50 22.00
CA ALA A 110 13.25 12.74 22.78
C ALA A 110 12.46 13.90 22.11
N VAL A 111 12.52 14.01 20.77
CA VAL A 111 11.80 15.07 20.02
C VAL A 111 10.28 14.80 19.95
N SER A 112 9.86 13.54 19.89
CA SER A 112 8.43 13.16 19.93
C SER A 112 7.79 13.36 21.31
N LEU A 113 8.58 13.36 22.39
CA LEU A 113 8.07 13.58 23.75
C LEU A 113 7.83 15.07 24.05
N GLU A 114 8.49 15.99 23.33
CA GLU A 114 8.24 17.43 23.44
C GLU A 114 7.08 17.91 22.55
N SER A 115 6.68 17.12 21.56
CA SER A 115 5.53 17.41 20.69
C SER A 115 4.29 16.62 21.13
N GLY A 116 3.86 16.80 22.38
CA GLY A 116 2.56 16.36 22.88
C GLY A 116 2.33 14.85 22.80
N ALA A 117 2.16 14.23 23.96
CA ALA A 117 1.64 12.88 24.12
C ALA A 117 0.37 12.66 23.28
N GLY A 118 0.57 12.18 22.06
CA GLY A 118 -0.46 11.63 21.21
C GLY A 118 -0.43 10.14 21.39
N GLU A 119 -1.22 9.65 22.35
CA GLU A 119 -1.62 8.24 22.45
C GLU A 119 -1.96 7.72 21.06
N GLY A 120 -1.55 6.48 20.76
CA GLY A 120 -1.85 5.78 19.52
C GLY A 120 -3.33 5.86 19.17
N ARG A 121 -3.73 6.94 18.53
CA ARG A 121 -5.02 7.05 17.87
C ARG A 121 -4.92 6.37 16.53
N GLY A 122 -5.40 5.15 16.61
CA GLY A 122 -5.73 4.27 15.52
C GLY A 122 -6.45 4.98 14.39
N LEU A 123 -6.07 4.55 13.21
CA LEU A 123 -6.87 4.35 12.01
C LEU A 123 -8.26 5.00 12.03
N GLY A 124 -8.38 6.08 11.28
CA GLY A 124 -9.64 6.42 10.64
C GLY A 124 -10.59 7.22 11.48
N GLU A 125 -10.27 8.47 11.70
CA GLU A 125 -11.32 9.44 11.96
C GLU A 125 -11.26 10.59 10.95
N SER A 126 -11.60 10.26 9.70
CA SER A 126 -12.46 11.14 8.96
C SER A 126 -13.87 10.87 9.48
N VAL A 127 -14.14 11.29 10.71
CA VAL A 127 -15.48 11.31 11.27
C VAL A 127 -16.19 12.49 10.62
N ALA A 128 -17.06 12.17 9.65
CA ALA A 128 -18.21 13.01 9.42
C ALA A 128 -18.78 13.38 10.81
N SER A 129 -18.83 14.66 11.12
CA SER A 129 -19.39 15.20 12.35
C SER A 129 -20.78 14.58 12.56
N ASP A 130 -20.86 13.68 13.54
CA ASP A 130 -22.12 13.06 13.95
C ASP A 130 -22.95 14.11 14.71
N SER A 131 -23.75 14.84 13.95
CA SER A 131 -24.83 15.65 14.50
C SER A 131 -26.06 14.76 14.74
N ARG A 132 -25.93 13.75 15.62
CA ARG A 132 -27.08 12.95 16.07
C ARG A 132 -28.03 13.80 16.89
N ARG A 133 -29.24 13.95 16.38
CA ARG A 133 -30.36 14.42 17.21
C ARG A 133 -30.77 13.26 18.16
N PRO A 134 -31.00 13.53 19.46
CA PRO A 134 -31.47 12.51 20.42
C PRO A 134 -32.83 11.97 19.95
N GLY A 135 -32.91 10.65 19.71
CA GLY A 135 -34.16 9.97 19.38
C GLY A 135 -34.29 9.38 17.97
N GLN A 136 -33.25 9.46 17.13
CA GLN A 136 -33.27 8.81 15.81
C GLN A 136 -32.61 7.43 15.90
N PHE A 137 -33.39 6.36 15.67
CA PHE A 137 -32.83 5.01 15.49
C PHE A 137 -31.95 5.02 14.23
N PRO A 138 -30.78 4.37 14.25
CA PRO A 138 -29.93 4.27 13.05
C PRO A 138 -30.71 3.57 11.94
N ASP A 139 -30.75 4.17 10.76
CA ASP A 139 -31.26 3.56 9.54
C ASP A 139 -30.47 2.28 9.23
N GLU A 140 -31.12 1.25 8.67
CA GLU A 140 -30.49 -0.05 8.35
C GLU A 140 -29.18 0.12 7.56
N SER A 141 -29.13 1.11 6.66
CA SER A 141 -27.94 1.46 5.89
C SER A 141 -26.79 2.00 6.74
N GLN A 142 -27.08 2.71 7.85
CA GLN A 142 -26.08 3.22 8.78
C GLN A 142 -25.56 2.11 9.70
N LEU A 143 -26.41 1.16 10.06
CA LEU A 143 -26.02 -0.01 10.83
C LEU A 143 -25.07 -0.90 10.03
N ASP A 144 -25.38 -1.16 8.76
CA ASP A 144 -24.52 -1.90 7.85
C ASP A 144 -23.18 -1.21 7.64
N ALA A 145 -23.18 0.11 7.46
CA ALA A 145 -21.95 0.90 7.33
C ALA A 145 -21.08 0.81 8.62
N ALA A 146 -21.69 0.86 9.80
CA ALA A 146 -20.99 0.72 11.08
C ALA A 146 -20.40 -0.69 11.26
N VAL A 147 -21.15 -1.74 10.91
CA VAL A 147 -20.67 -3.13 10.94
C VAL A 147 -19.51 -3.34 9.95
N HIS A 148 -19.59 -2.78 8.76
CA HIS A 148 -18.52 -2.85 7.79
C HIS A 148 -17.27 -2.07 8.24
N ALA A 149 -17.44 -0.92 8.90
CA ALA A 149 -16.35 -0.15 9.46
C ALA A 149 -15.64 -0.90 10.60
N GLU A 150 -16.41 -1.57 11.48
CA GLU A 150 -15.87 -2.38 12.55
C GLU A 150 -15.10 -3.60 12.02
N ARG A 151 -15.68 -4.34 11.07
CA ARG A 151 -14.97 -5.45 10.40
C ARG A 151 -13.68 -4.98 9.75
N ARG A 152 -13.69 -3.83 9.09
CA ARG A 152 -12.49 -3.24 8.49
C ARG A 152 -11.44 -2.97 9.54
N ARG A 153 -11.79 -2.35 10.68
CA ARG A 153 -10.87 -2.10 11.80
C ARG A 153 -10.25 -3.39 12.33
N GLN A 154 -11.05 -4.41 12.53
CA GLN A 154 -10.59 -5.72 13.01
C GLN A 154 -9.60 -6.39 12.02
N VAL A 155 -9.91 -6.37 10.72
CA VAL A 155 -9.00 -6.88 9.68
C VAL A 155 -7.67 -6.12 9.68
N LEU A 156 -7.72 -4.79 9.73
CA LEU A 156 -6.52 -3.96 9.77
C LEU A 156 -5.69 -4.20 11.04
N ALA A 157 -6.33 -4.36 12.20
CA ALA A 157 -5.65 -4.70 13.45
C ALA A 157 -4.99 -6.10 13.37
N CYS A 158 -5.64 -7.08 12.75
CA CYS A 158 -5.05 -8.39 12.51
C CYS A 158 -3.83 -8.31 11.57
N ILE A 159 -3.90 -7.49 10.53
CA ILE A 159 -2.80 -7.27 9.58
C ILE A 159 -1.65 -6.53 10.28
N ALA A 160 -1.93 -5.51 11.09
CA ALA A 160 -0.91 -4.77 11.84
C ALA A 160 -0.11 -5.67 12.81
N GLY A 161 -0.70 -6.75 13.30
CA GLY A 161 -0.03 -7.74 14.15
C GLY A 161 0.77 -8.82 13.40
N LEU A 162 0.97 -8.69 12.08
CA LEU A 162 1.85 -9.57 11.28
C LEU A 162 3.28 -9.02 11.27
N ASP A 163 4.24 -9.87 10.87
CA ASP A 163 5.59 -9.41 10.52
C ASP A 163 5.55 -8.38 9.38
N GLU A 164 6.55 -7.52 9.32
CA GLU A 164 6.68 -6.47 8.30
C GLU A 164 6.59 -7.03 6.87
N ASP A 165 7.40 -8.05 6.56
CA ASP A 165 7.37 -8.70 5.24
C ASP A 165 6.02 -9.34 4.92
N ASP A 166 5.39 -9.99 5.90
CA ASP A 166 4.09 -10.63 5.73
C ASP A 166 2.99 -9.58 5.48
N ARG A 167 3.05 -8.41 6.15
CA ARG A 167 2.14 -7.28 5.89
C ARG A 167 2.30 -6.75 4.47
N ILE A 168 3.53 -6.52 4.03
CA ILE A 168 3.82 -6.05 2.67
C ILE A 168 3.26 -7.05 1.65
N ILE A 169 3.57 -8.34 1.80
CA ILE A 169 3.14 -9.40 0.87
C ILE A 169 1.59 -9.47 0.78
N VAL A 170 0.89 -9.36 1.92
CA VAL A 170 -0.57 -9.34 1.96
C VAL A 170 -1.13 -8.11 1.26
N SER A 171 -0.57 -6.94 1.53
CA SER A 171 -0.99 -5.68 0.90
C SER A 171 -0.79 -5.74 -0.62
N LEU A 172 0.38 -6.19 -1.09
CA LEU A 172 0.68 -6.33 -2.51
C LEU A 172 -0.24 -7.33 -3.20
N LYS A 173 -0.56 -8.46 -2.55
CA LYS A 173 -1.42 -9.49 -3.13
C LYS A 173 -2.88 -9.10 -3.18
N HIS A 174 -3.41 -8.54 -2.08
CA HIS A 174 -4.86 -8.35 -1.91
C HIS A 174 -5.33 -6.93 -2.24
N MET A 175 -4.48 -5.90 -2.05
CA MET A 175 -4.84 -4.53 -2.37
C MET A 175 -4.44 -4.17 -3.81
N GLU A 176 -3.29 -4.66 -4.29
CA GLU A 176 -2.75 -4.32 -5.60
C GLU A 176 -2.84 -5.45 -6.63
N GLY A 177 -3.27 -6.64 -6.21
CA GLY A 177 -3.50 -7.77 -7.11
C GLY A 177 -2.25 -8.35 -7.78
N LEU A 178 -1.03 -8.07 -7.24
CA LEU A 178 0.21 -8.56 -7.84
C LEU A 178 0.25 -10.08 -7.92
N SER A 179 0.87 -10.58 -8.98
CA SER A 179 1.21 -12.00 -9.09
C SER A 179 2.30 -12.40 -8.09
N TYR A 180 2.39 -13.67 -7.75
CA TYR A 180 3.45 -14.17 -6.85
C TYR A 180 4.86 -13.90 -7.40
N LYS A 181 5.02 -13.90 -8.73
CA LYS A 181 6.28 -13.59 -9.40
C LYS A 181 6.68 -12.12 -9.19
N GLU A 182 5.76 -11.19 -9.39
CA GLU A 182 6.00 -9.76 -9.17
C GLU A 182 6.32 -9.46 -7.70
N ILE A 183 5.60 -10.12 -6.77
CA ILE A 183 5.87 -9.99 -5.33
C ILE A 183 7.26 -10.55 -5.00
N ALA A 184 7.62 -11.71 -5.55
CA ALA A 184 8.92 -12.34 -5.32
C ALA A 184 10.07 -11.44 -5.82
N GLU A 185 9.91 -10.84 -7.00
CA GLU A 185 10.87 -9.89 -7.57
C GLU A 185 11.00 -8.64 -6.69
N LEU A 186 9.88 -8.07 -6.24
CA LEU A 186 9.87 -6.89 -5.38
C LEU A 186 10.48 -7.14 -3.99
N MET A 187 10.22 -8.32 -3.43
CA MET A 187 10.70 -8.71 -2.11
C MET A 187 12.08 -9.36 -2.14
N GLU A 188 12.70 -9.46 -3.34
CA GLU A 188 14.00 -10.10 -3.56
C GLU A 188 14.05 -11.53 -2.98
N THR A 189 12.99 -12.31 -3.23
CA THR A 189 12.80 -13.65 -2.69
C THR A 189 12.31 -14.62 -3.76
N SER A 190 12.09 -15.90 -3.42
CA SER A 190 11.56 -16.89 -4.35
C SER A 190 10.02 -16.92 -4.36
N VAL A 191 9.44 -17.35 -5.49
CA VAL A 191 7.99 -17.52 -5.63
C VAL A 191 7.45 -18.49 -4.57
N SER A 192 8.16 -19.59 -4.32
CA SER A 192 7.78 -20.58 -3.30
C SER A 192 7.80 -20.01 -1.88
N ALA A 193 8.71 -19.09 -1.58
CA ALA A 193 8.73 -18.38 -0.31
C ALA A 193 7.51 -17.46 -0.14
N VAL A 194 7.12 -16.73 -1.19
CA VAL A 194 5.91 -15.90 -1.21
C VAL A 194 4.66 -16.76 -0.99
N GLU A 195 4.53 -17.88 -1.70
CA GLU A 195 3.41 -18.81 -1.52
C GLU A 195 3.31 -19.34 -0.09
N SER A 196 4.44 -19.81 0.45
CA SER A 196 4.52 -20.34 1.81
C SER A 196 4.17 -19.28 2.87
N ARG A 197 4.63 -18.04 2.69
CA ARG A 197 4.29 -16.91 3.57
C ARG A 197 2.80 -16.60 3.50
N LEU A 198 2.23 -16.45 2.31
CA LEU A 198 0.80 -16.20 2.13
C LEU A 198 -0.07 -17.31 2.72
N PHE A 199 0.34 -18.57 2.59
CA PHE A 199 -0.36 -19.69 3.20
C PHE A 199 -0.40 -19.57 4.73
N ARG A 200 0.75 -19.29 5.36
CA ARG A 200 0.84 -19.09 6.82
C ARG A 200 0.00 -17.92 7.28
N VAL A 201 0.10 -16.78 6.60
CA VAL A 201 -0.66 -15.57 6.93
C VAL A 201 -2.16 -15.82 6.84
N ARG A 202 -2.65 -16.48 5.79
CA ARG A 202 -4.07 -16.85 5.67
C ARG A 202 -4.55 -17.71 6.84
N LYS A 203 -3.70 -18.65 7.31
CA LYS A 203 -4.02 -19.49 8.46
C LYS A 203 -4.11 -18.67 9.75
N VAL A 204 -3.17 -17.74 9.97
CA VAL A 204 -3.16 -16.83 11.13
C VAL A 204 -4.37 -15.90 11.13
N LEU A 205 -4.64 -15.25 9.98
CA LEU A 205 -5.77 -14.33 9.84
C LEU A 205 -7.11 -15.05 10.04
N ARG A 206 -7.27 -16.24 9.45
CA ARG A 206 -8.49 -17.04 9.65
C ARG A 206 -8.72 -17.37 11.13
N LYS A 207 -7.65 -17.74 11.86
CA LYS A 207 -7.77 -18.04 13.30
C LYS A 207 -8.11 -16.79 14.10
N LYS A 208 -7.50 -15.64 13.81
CA LYS A 208 -7.76 -14.38 14.53
C LYS A 208 -9.17 -13.84 14.24
N LEU A 209 -9.62 -13.91 12.97
CA LEU A 209 -10.95 -13.42 12.58
C LEU A 209 -12.11 -14.37 12.96
N ALA A 210 -11.83 -15.66 13.20
CA ALA A 210 -12.84 -16.59 13.72
C ALA A 210 -13.04 -16.49 15.24
N ALA A 211 -12.14 -15.81 15.95
CA ALA A 211 -12.21 -15.60 17.40
C ALA A 211 -12.92 -14.29 17.78
N VAL A 212 -13.41 -13.55 16.78
CA VAL A 212 -14.17 -12.29 16.91
C VAL A 212 -15.60 -12.52 16.46
#